data_017a77f9891fbd3872eae45036d870a6
#
_entry.id   017a77f9891fbd3872eae45036d870a6
#
_cell.length_a   1.000
_cell.length_b   1.000
_cell.length_c   1.000
_cell.angle_alpha   90.00
_cell.angle_beta   90.00
_cell.angle_gamma   90.00
#
_symmetry.space_group_name_H-M   'P 1'
#
loop_
_entity.id
_entity.type
_entity.pdbx_description
1 polymer ?
#
loop_
_entity_poly.entity_id
_entity_poly.type
_entity_poly.pdbx_seq_one_letter_code
_entity_poly.pdbx_strand_id
1 'polypeptide(L)'
;MLHLNDDQITDILIDKEAQVIKQMEDVFVDYHANVAEMIPKTYLTNRSGDFRAMPARWGDYSGVKWISVYPNNYKHNLPTIHGTLLLNDTYIGEPIVSMDCAKLTGYRTAAVSALAAKHLTEHNQVNTFTFIGCGYQSIIHMKMYK
;
A
#
# COMPACT_ATOMS: atom_id res chain seq x y z
N MET A 1 14.93 7.17 15.03
CA MET A 1 13.80 6.82 14.14
C MET A 1 13.52 7.99 13.21
N LEU A 2 13.52 7.77 11.90
CA LEU A 2 13.16 8.76 10.89
C LEU A 2 11.63 8.88 10.80
N HIS A 3 11.10 10.08 10.52
CA HIS A 3 9.68 10.27 10.19
C HIS A 3 9.55 10.82 8.78
N LEU A 4 8.71 10.20 7.94
CA LEU A 4 8.41 10.62 6.57
C LEU A 4 6.95 11.00 6.44
N ASN A 5 6.68 12.19 5.97
CA ASN A 5 5.32 12.65 5.67
C ASN A 5 4.88 12.25 4.23
N ASP A 6 3.60 12.46 3.90
CA ASP A 6 3.03 12.09 2.59
C ASP A 6 3.71 12.80 1.41
N ASP A 7 4.23 14.02 1.57
CA ASP A 7 4.95 14.73 0.50
C ASP A 7 6.29 14.06 0.21
N GLN A 8 7.06 13.75 1.25
CA GLN A 8 8.32 13.01 1.12
C GLN A 8 8.12 11.60 0.53
N ILE A 9 7.02 10.93 0.90
CA ILE A 9 6.65 9.64 0.28
C ILE A 9 6.30 9.83 -1.21
N THR A 10 5.63 10.93 -1.57
CA THR A 10 5.32 11.23 -2.96
C THR A 10 6.61 11.44 -3.77
N ASP A 11 7.57 12.20 -3.25
CA ASP A 11 8.87 12.44 -3.91
C ASP A 11 9.67 11.14 -4.10
N ILE A 12 9.56 10.20 -3.14
CA ILE A 12 10.20 8.88 -3.25
C ILE A 12 9.54 8.02 -4.33
N LEU A 13 8.22 8.12 -4.52
CA LEU A 13 7.44 7.24 -5.39
C LEU A 13 7.24 7.79 -6.81
N ILE A 14 7.49 9.08 -7.03
CA ILE A 14 7.28 9.72 -8.33
C ILE A 14 8.14 9.04 -9.41
N ASP A 15 7.55 8.79 -10.56
CA ASP A 15 8.19 8.15 -11.73
C ASP A 15 8.80 6.76 -11.44
N LYS A 16 8.33 6.07 -10.38
CA LYS A 16 8.80 4.73 -10.00
C LYS A 16 7.74 3.65 -10.12
N GLU A 17 6.73 3.87 -10.93
CA GLU A 17 5.60 2.95 -11.09
C GLU A 17 6.08 1.54 -11.47
N ALA A 18 6.95 1.42 -12.47
CA ALA A 18 7.51 0.14 -12.91
C ALA A 18 8.30 -0.56 -11.80
N GLN A 19 9.06 0.20 -11.00
CA GLN A 19 9.80 -0.35 -9.86
C GLN A 19 8.86 -0.85 -8.78
N VAL A 20 7.80 -0.12 -8.47
CA VAL A 20 6.80 -0.55 -7.48
C VAL A 20 6.07 -1.81 -7.93
N ILE A 21 5.71 -1.92 -9.21
CA ILE A 21 5.11 -3.14 -9.78
C ILE A 21 6.08 -4.33 -9.63
N LYS A 22 7.35 -4.13 -9.98
CA LYS A 22 8.36 -5.18 -9.84
C LYS A 22 8.56 -5.63 -8.39
N GLN A 23 8.61 -4.70 -7.44
CA GLN A 23 8.68 -5.03 -6.01
C GLN A 23 7.45 -5.79 -5.52
N MET A 24 6.25 -5.47 -6.04
CA MET A 24 5.04 -6.24 -5.72
C MET A 24 5.12 -7.66 -6.29
N GLU A 25 5.66 -7.85 -7.50
CA GLU A 25 5.91 -9.19 -8.07
C GLU A 25 6.87 -9.99 -7.19
N ASP A 26 7.99 -9.39 -6.79
CA ASP A 26 9.00 -10.05 -5.95
C ASP A 26 8.42 -10.47 -4.59
N VAL A 27 7.66 -9.59 -3.93
CA VAL A 27 7.07 -9.94 -2.64
C VAL A 27 6.03 -11.07 -2.73
N PHE A 28 5.30 -11.19 -3.84
CA PHE A 28 4.38 -12.33 -4.05
C PHE A 28 5.14 -13.64 -4.22
N VAL A 29 6.26 -13.62 -4.95
CA VAL A 29 7.14 -14.80 -5.09
C VAL A 29 7.73 -15.20 -3.73
N ASP A 30 8.27 -14.24 -3.00
CA ASP A 30 8.86 -14.45 -1.68
C ASP A 30 7.81 -14.89 -0.63
N TYR A 31 6.60 -14.39 -0.72
CA TYR A 31 5.50 -14.82 0.13
C TYR A 31 5.13 -16.30 -0.13
N HIS A 32 5.08 -16.72 -1.40
CA HIS A 32 4.86 -18.11 -1.77
C HIS A 32 6.01 -19.02 -1.29
N ALA A 33 7.25 -18.51 -1.33
CA ALA A 33 8.43 -19.23 -0.86
C ALA A 33 8.61 -19.21 0.67
N ASN A 34 7.69 -18.61 1.44
CA ASN A 34 7.78 -18.36 2.89
C ASN A 34 8.97 -17.50 3.34
N VAL A 35 9.52 -16.69 2.43
CA VAL A 35 10.56 -15.68 2.72
C VAL A 35 9.93 -14.40 3.26
N ALA A 36 8.79 -13.99 2.68
CA ALA A 36 7.95 -12.93 3.21
C ALA A 36 6.80 -13.50 4.05
N GLU A 37 6.39 -12.78 5.06
CA GLU A 37 5.32 -13.19 5.95
C GLU A 37 4.33 -12.04 6.18
N MET A 38 3.05 -12.34 6.12
CA MET A 38 1.98 -11.42 6.46
C MET A 38 0.90 -12.18 7.22
N ILE A 39 0.65 -11.78 8.46
CA ILE A 39 -0.47 -12.34 9.22
C ILE A 39 -1.79 -11.64 8.85
N PRO A 40 -2.93 -12.30 9.04
CA PRO A 40 -4.22 -11.68 8.81
C PRO A 40 -4.38 -10.37 9.57
N LYS A 41 -4.91 -9.36 8.90
CA LYS A 41 -5.18 -8.06 9.51
C LYS A 41 -6.18 -8.20 10.66
N THR A 42 -5.93 -7.48 11.75
CA THR A 42 -6.82 -7.41 12.90
C THR A 42 -7.62 -6.11 12.90
N TYR A 43 -8.81 -6.14 13.46
CA TYR A 43 -9.75 -5.02 13.47
C TYR A 43 -10.14 -4.63 14.90
N LEU A 44 -10.22 -3.32 15.14
CA LEU A 44 -10.90 -2.73 16.28
C LEU A 44 -12.03 -1.88 15.74
N THR A 45 -13.26 -2.40 15.79
CA THR A 45 -14.44 -1.76 15.21
C THR A 45 -15.21 -0.99 16.28
N ASN A 46 -15.70 0.18 15.92
CA ASN A 46 -16.63 0.97 16.71
C ASN A 46 -17.82 1.46 15.86
N ARG A 47 -18.73 2.26 16.45
CA ARG A 47 -19.94 2.74 15.74
C ARG A 47 -19.66 3.64 14.55
N SER A 48 -18.51 4.28 14.47
CA SER A 48 -18.18 5.30 13.46
C SER A 48 -17.23 4.81 12.39
N GLY A 49 -16.52 3.71 12.66
CA GLY A 49 -15.52 3.18 11.75
C GLY A 49 -14.72 2.05 12.38
N ASP A 50 -13.56 1.77 11.83
CA ASP A 50 -12.65 0.75 12.34
C ASP A 50 -11.18 1.18 12.27
N PHE A 51 -10.37 0.55 13.11
CA PHE A 51 -8.92 0.56 13.04
C PHE A 51 -8.42 -0.81 12.59
N ARG A 52 -7.34 -0.83 11.84
CA ARG A 52 -6.75 -2.07 11.28
C ARG A 52 -5.25 -2.09 11.51
N ALA A 53 -4.77 -3.16 12.15
CA ALA A 53 -3.35 -3.48 12.20
C ALA A 53 -3.01 -4.50 11.12
N MET A 54 -1.97 -4.25 10.36
CA MET A 54 -1.53 -5.08 9.24
C MET A 54 -0.02 -5.32 9.36
N PRO A 55 0.41 -6.24 10.24
CA PRO A 55 1.82 -6.56 10.39
C PRO A 55 2.30 -7.47 9.25
N ALA A 56 3.58 -7.27 8.88
CA ALA A 56 4.25 -8.08 7.87
C ALA A 56 5.77 -8.04 8.08
N ARG A 57 6.46 -9.02 7.49
CA ARG A 57 7.91 -9.11 7.46
C ARG A 57 8.36 -9.47 6.04
N TRP A 58 9.41 -8.79 5.55
CA TRP A 58 10.06 -9.12 4.30
C TRP A 58 11.53 -8.69 4.32
N GLY A 59 12.42 -9.63 4.03
CA GLY A 59 13.86 -9.40 4.10
C GLY A 59 14.28 -8.93 5.49
N ASP A 60 15.06 -7.87 5.53
CA ASP A 60 15.60 -7.30 6.76
C ASP A 60 14.63 -6.38 7.51
N TYR A 61 13.37 -6.30 7.08
CA TYR A 61 12.38 -5.38 7.64
C TYR A 61 11.15 -6.11 8.16
N SER A 62 10.72 -5.73 9.35
CA SER A 62 9.40 -6.02 9.88
C SER A 62 8.64 -4.72 10.06
N GLY A 63 7.32 -4.74 9.97
CA GLY A 63 6.57 -3.53 10.17
C GLY A 63 5.10 -3.76 10.40
N VAL A 64 4.43 -2.71 10.78
CA VAL A 64 2.98 -2.69 10.93
C VAL A 64 2.40 -1.44 10.28
N LYS A 65 1.40 -1.65 9.43
CA LYS A 65 0.56 -0.56 8.97
C LYS A 65 -0.65 -0.47 9.88
N TRP A 66 -0.80 0.67 10.57
CA TRP A 66 -1.95 1.00 11.38
C TRP A 66 -2.80 2.02 10.65
N ILE A 67 -4.02 1.67 10.29
CA ILE A 67 -4.95 2.56 9.57
C ILE A 67 -6.29 2.66 10.29
N SER A 68 -6.94 3.80 10.12
CA SER A 68 -8.33 4.01 10.47
C SER A 68 -9.18 4.20 9.21
N VAL A 69 -10.39 3.67 9.21
CA VAL A 69 -11.37 3.82 8.13
C VAL A 69 -12.65 4.38 8.73
N TYR A 70 -12.93 5.64 8.45
CA TYR A 70 -14.07 6.39 8.98
C TYR A 70 -14.88 6.98 7.82
N PRO A 71 -15.90 6.27 7.31
CA PRO A 71 -16.64 6.64 6.11
C PRO A 71 -17.30 8.02 6.16
N ASN A 72 -17.66 8.47 7.35
CA ASN A 72 -18.34 9.76 7.54
C ASN A 72 -17.39 10.96 7.78
N ASN A 73 -16.07 10.78 7.69
CA ASN A 73 -15.11 11.86 7.91
C ASN A 73 -15.26 13.03 6.91
N TYR A 74 -15.84 12.79 5.74
CA TYR A 74 -16.17 13.86 4.80
C TYR A 74 -17.05 14.95 5.41
N LYS A 75 -17.88 14.63 6.41
CA LYS A 75 -18.71 15.59 7.16
C LYS A 75 -17.87 16.58 8.00
N HIS A 76 -16.62 16.23 8.26
CA HIS A 76 -15.65 17.01 9.02
C HIS A 76 -14.53 17.56 8.14
N ASN A 77 -14.66 17.46 6.81
CA ASN A 77 -13.60 17.79 5.84
C ASN A 77 -12.28 17.03 6.08
N LEU A 78 -12.39 15.79 6.55
CA LEU A 78 -11.25 14.92 6.80
C LEU A 78 -11.23 13.75 5.81
N PRO A 79 -10.06 13.20 5.50
CA PRO A 79 -9.95 11.96 4.73
C PRO A 79 -10.69 10.81 5.41
N THR A 80 -11.29 9.94 4.61
CA THR A 80 -11.94 8.71 5.10
C THR A 80 -10.93 7.75 5.72
N ILE A 81 -9.68 7.77 5.24
CA ILE A 81 -8.61 6.88 5.66
C ILE A 81 -7.44 7.71 6.16
N HIS A 82 -6.97 7.40 7.37
CA HIS A 82 -5.69 7.85 7.90
C HIS A 82 -4.84 6.63 8.22
N GLY A 83 -3.53 6.79 8.20
CA GLY A 83 -2.70 5.67 8.58
C GLY A 83 -1.22 6.00 8.66
N THR A 84 -0.55 5.22 9.48
CA THR A 84 0.90 5.26 9.68
C THR A 84 1.48 3.88 9.47
N LEU A 85 2.64 3.81 8.85
CA LEU A 85 3.45 2.62 8.75
C LEU A 85 4.67 2.79 9.66
N LEU A 86 4.93 1.78 10.48
CA LEU A 86 6.15 1.67 11.27
C LEU A 86 7.00 0.54 10.69
N LEU A 87 8.30 0.79 10.48
CA LEU A 87 9.28 -0.22 10.09
C LEU A 87 10.33 -0.40 11.19
N ASN A 88 10.68 -1.65 11.40
CA ASN A 88 11.72 -2.08 12.32
C ASN A 88 12.79 -2.86 11.54
N ASP A 89 14.02 -2.75 11.98
CA ASP A 89 15.08 -3.69 11.64
C ASP A 89 14.71 -5.07 12.22
N THR A 90 14.71 -6.10 11.38
CA THR A 90 14.30 -7.45 11.81
C THR A 90 15.35 -8.11 12.70
N TYR A 91 16.63 -7.76 12.56
CA TYR A 91 17.73 -8.40 13.28
C TYR A 91 17.81 -7.96 14.75
N ILE A 92 17.64 -6.64 15.00
CA ILE A 92 17.76 -6.07 16.35
C ILE A 92 16.44 -5.55 16.94
N GLY A 93 15.36 -5.54 16.12
CA GLY A 93 14.03 -5.09 16.53
C GLY A 93 13.87 -3.57 16.64
N GLU A 94 14.92 -2.78 16.32
CA GLU A 94 14.89 -1.32 16.46
C GLU A 94 13.90 -0.67 15.48
N PRO A 95 13.02 0.26 15.93
CA PRO A 95 12.18 1.03 15.05
C PRO A 95 13.01 2.08 14.29
N ILE A 96 13.10 1.95 12.98
CA ILE A 96 13.94 2.78 12.11
C ILE A 96 13.18 3.90 11.44
N VAL A 97 11.95 3.63 10.98
CA VAL A 97 11.14 4.60 10.22
C VAL A 97 9.69 4.55 10.67
N SER A 98 9.10 5.71 10.88
CA SER A 98 7.63 5.88 10.86
C SER A 98 7.26 6.74 9.65
N MET A 99 6.16 6.44 8.97
CA MET A 99 5.76 7.20 7.80
C MET A 99 4.24 7.28 7.63
N ASP A 100 3.78 8.37 7.02
CA ASP A 100 2.42 8.45 6.52
C ASP A 100 2.20 7.39 5.44
N CYS A 101 1.05 6.75 5.42
CA CYS A 101 0.88 5.62 4.53
C CYS A 101 -0.27 5.75 3.52
N ALA A 102 -0.89 6.92 3.40
CA ALA A 102 -1.98 7.13 2.45
C ALA A 102 -1.50 6.99 1.00
N LYS A 103 -0.42 7.69 0.65
CA LYS A 103 0.19 7.62 -0.69
C LYS A 103 0.74 6.23 -0.98
N LEU A 104 1.55 5.69 -0.08
CA LEU A 104 2.12 4.35 -0.19
C LEU A 104 1.02 3.29 -0.38
N THR A 105 -0.09 3.38 0.36
CA THR A 105 -1.23 2.48 0.22
C THR A 105 -1.87 2.58 -1.16
N GLY A 106 -1.99 3.77 -1.72
CA GLY A 106 -2.48 3.99 -3.09
C GLY A 106 -1.60 3.31 -4.13
N TYR A 107 -0.30 3.61 -4.11
CA TYR A 107 0.67 3.09 -5.06
C TYR A 107 0.76 1.55 -5.01
N ARG A 108 0.95 0.94 -3.84
CA ARG A 108 1.03 -0.52 -3.73
C ARG A 108 -0.27 -1.20 -4.17
N THR A 109 -1.43 -0.56 -3.96
CA THR A 109 -2.73 -1.14 -4.37
C THR A 109 -2.87 -1.12 -5.89
N ALA A 110 -2.54 -0.01 -6.52
CA ALA A 110 -2.56 0.12 -7.97
C ALA A 110 -1.52 -0.79 -8.65
N ALA A 111 -0.33 -0.93 -8.05
CA ALA A 111 0.70 -1.85 -8.54
C ALA A 111 0.25 -3.31 -8.54
N VAL A 112 -0.47 -3.77 -7.51
CA VAL A 112 -1.06 -5.13 -7.48
C VAL A 112 -2.08 -5.31 -8.61
N SER A 113 -2.91 -4.29 -8.88
CA SER A 113 -3.87 -4.36 -9.99
C SER A 113 -3.17 -4.40 -11.35
N ALA A 114 -2.11 -3.62 -11.54
CA ALA A 114 -1.31 -3.64 -12.76
C ALA A 114 -0.60 -5.00 -12.94
N LEU A 115 -0.05 -5.56 -11.86
CA LEU A 115 0.55 -6.89 -11.86
C LEU A 115 -0.48 -7.97 -12.22
N ALA A 116 -1.69 -7.89 -11.66
CA ALA A 116 -2.78 -8.81 -11.99
C ALA A 116 -3.16 -8.69 -13.48
N ALA A 117 -3.28 -7.48 -14.02
CA ALA A 117 -3.54 -7.28 -15.44
C ALA A 117 -2.42 -7.90 -16.31
N LYS A 118 -1.15 -7.70 -15.94
CA LYS A 118 0.00 -8.29 -16.64
C LYS A 118 -0.08 -9.82 -16.75
N HIS A 119 -0.52 -10.50 -15.70
CA HIS A 119 -0.51 -11.97 -15.65
C HIS A 119 -1.83 -12.63 -16.04
N LEU A 120 -2.96 -11.92 -15.95
CA LEU A 120 -4.29 -12.50 -16.16
C LEU A 120 -4.90 -12.12 -17.51
N THR A 121 -4.28 -11.21 -18.28
CA THR A 121 -4.74 -10.89 -19.63
C THR A 121 -4.06 -11.76 -20.66
N GLU A 122 -4.83 -12.21 -21.65
CA GLU A 122 -4.27 -12.95 -22.79
C GLU A 122 -3.38 -12.05 -23.65
N HIS A 123 -2.22 -12.57 -24.06
CA HIS A 123 -1.28 -11.97 -25.01
C HIS A 123 -0.63 -10.63 -24.58
N ASN A 124 -0.70 -10.21 -23.32
CA ASN A 124 -0.16 -8.92 -22.85
C ASN A 124 -0.63 -7.70 -23.68
N GLN A 125 -1.75 -7.80 -24.39
CA GLN A 125 -2.29 -6.74 -25.23
C GLN A 125 -3.58 -6.18 -24.63
N VAL A 126 -3.42 -5.35 -23.61
CA VAL A 126 -4.53 -4.55 -23.09
C VAL A 126 -4.51 -3.20 -23.77
N ASN A 127 -5.51 -2.94 -24.62
CA ASN A 127 -5.62 -1.69 -25.37
C ASN A 127 -6.56 -0.67 -24.70
N THR A 128 -7.38 -1.12 -23.73
CA THR A 128 -8.39 -0.27 -23.10
C THR A 128 -8.58 -0.65 -21.65
N PHE A 129 -8.54 0.37 -20.79
CA PHE A 129 -8.93 0.26 -19.39
C PHE A 129 -10.16 1.13 -19.13
N THR A 130 -11.13 0.57 -18.42
CA THR A 130 -12.30 1.31 -17.98
C THR A 130 -12.26 1.49 -16.46
N PHE A 131 -12.38 2.74 -16.00
CA PHE A 131 -12.42 3.09 -14.59
C PHE A 131 -13.84 3.48 -14.20
N ILE A 132 -14.40 2.84 -13.18
CA ILE A 132 -15.70 3.19 -12.61
C ILE A 132 -15.43 3.92 -11.29
N GLY A 133 -15.66 5.25 -11.30
CA GLY A 133 -15.33 6.16 -10.21
C GLY A 133 -14.10 7.04 -10.52
N CYS A 134 -14.06 8.24 -9.90
CA CYS A 134 -13.05 9.27 -10.15
C CYS A 134 -12.28 9.64 -8.87
N GLY A 135 -12.20 8.74 -7.89
CA GLY A 135 -11.53 8.99 -6.63
C GLY A 135 -10.03 8.83 -6.71
N TYR A 136 -9.36 9.01 -5.58
CA TYR A 136 -7.90 8.92 -5.42
C TYR A 136 -7.31 7.64 -6.04
N GLN A 137 -7.95 6.48 -5.81
CA GLN A 137 -7.46 5.20 -6.34
C GLN A 137 -7.47 5.15 -7.87
N SER A 138 -8.50 5.69 -8.53
CA SER A 138 -8.57 5.72 -10.00
C SER A 138 -7.40 6.49 -10.60
N ILE A 139 -7.03 7.63 -9.99
CA ILE A 139 -5.90 8.45 -10.44
C ILE A 139 -4.59 7.68 -10.36
N ILE A 140 -4.35 6.99 -9.23
CA ILE A 140 -3.11 6.23 -9.06
C ILE A 140 -3.08 4.99 -9.97
N HIS A 141 -4.21 4.30 -10.16
CA HIS A 141 -4.28 3.18 -11.11
C HIS A 141 -3.97 3.63 -12.54
N MET A 142 -4.50 4.77 -12.99
CA MET A 142 -4.16 5.31 -14.32
C MET A 142 -2.66 5.56 -14.50
N LYS A 143 -1.95 5.98 -13.46
CA LYS A 143 -0.49 6.12 -13.50
C LYS A 143 0.22 4.79 -13.65
N MET A 144 -0.26 3.73 -12.98
CA MET A 144 0.34 2.39 -13.01
C MET A 144 0.13 1.66 -14.34
N TYR A 145 -0.89 2.03 -15.12
CA TYR A 145 -1.17 1.43 -16.43
C TYR A 145 -0.58 2.21 -17.62
N LYS A 146 0.19 3.25 -17.36
CA LYS A 146 0.87 4.05 -18.36
C LYS A 146 2.18 3.38 -18.81
#